data_7197c6260daf8b8baa2313ead5070eab
#
_entry.id   7197c6260daf8b8baa2313ead5070eab
#
_cell.length_a   1.000
_cell.length_b   1.000
_cell.length_c   1.000
_cell.angle_alpha   90.00
_cell.angle_beta   90.00
_cell.angle_gamma   90.00
#
_symmetry.space_group_name_H-M   'P 1'
#
loop_
_entity.id
_entity.type
_entity.pdbx_description
1 polymer ?
#
loop_
_entity_poly.entity_id
_entity_poly.type
_entity_poly.pdbx_seq_one_letter_code
_entity_poly.pdbx_strand_id
1 'polypeptide(L)'
;MALQEKGGFENREVVEAYAEYAKKCFELFGDRVKYWFTFNEPMIPAEAGYLHDRHYPYVVDFKRAAKVLHNIIIAHCKAVKIYRNMKPGGQIGIIMDVIPVYPRSENPEDVKAAEAADLFYTRSINEPVLLGEYPQELIEILREYNQVPEIEEGDLDLIKETKIDLLGINYYKPRRVKAKEYEINKNGIFMPEWFFDSYEMPGRRMNRSRGIEIYPEGIYDIALM
;
A
#
# COMPACT_ATOMS: atom_id res chain seq x y z
N MET A 1 -19.13 -9.51 -2.44
CA MET A 1 -20.26 -8.53 -2.43
C MET A 1 -20.79 -8.35 -1.01
N ALA A 2 -21.31 -9.38 -0.32
CA ALA A 2 -21.93 -9.21 1.01
C ALA A 2 -21.07 -8.50 2.08
N LEU A 3 -19.76 -8.73 2.12
CA LEU A 3 -18.87 -8.01 3.04
C LEU A 3 -18.62 -6.56 2.60
N GLN A 4 -18.63 -6.30 1.30
CA GLN A 4 -18.50 -4.93 0.79
C GLN A 4 -19.75 -4.09 1.07
N GLU A 5 -20.95 -4.70 1.08
CA GLU A 5 -22.19 -4.05 1.50
C GLU A 5 -22.18 -3.63 2.97
N LYS A 6 -21.34 -4.29 3.78
CA LYS A 6 -21.04 -3.94 5.18
C LYS A 6 -19.92 -2.90 5.34
N GLY A 7 -19.42 -2.32 4.25
CA GLY A 7 -18.32 -1.35 4.24
C GLY A 7 -16.95 -1.92 3.83
N GLY A 8 -16.86 -3.20 3.50
CA GLY A 8 -15.57 -3.80 3.14
C GLY A 8 -14.52 -3.59 4.24
N PHE A 9 -13.28 -3.34 3.85
CA PHE A 9 -12.18 -3.09 4.81
C PHE A 9 -12.26 -1.73 5.55
N GLU A 10 -13.28 -0.90 5.33
CA GLU A 10 -13.56 0.19 6.27
C GLU A 10 -14.12 -0.32 7.61
N ASN A 11 -14.67 -1.52 7.62
CA ASN A 11 -15.30 -2.14 8.78
C ASN A 11 -14.37 -3.20 9.40
N ARG A 12 -14.10 -3.06 10.70
CA ARG A 12 -13.28 -4.02 11.48
C ARG A 12 -13.85 -5.43 11.52
N GLU A 13 -15.18 -5.59 11.43
CA GLU A 13 -15.77 -6.94 11.32
C GLU A 13 -15.28 -7.70 10.07
N VAL A 14 -14.96 -6.98 8.99
CA VAL A 14 -14.41 -7.58 7.77
C VAL A 14 -12.95 -8.01 7.98
N VAL A 15 -12.19 -7.28 8.78
CA VAL A 15 -10.82 -7.67 9.20
C VAL A 15 -10.86 -8.98 9.97
N GLU A 16 -11.79 -9.11 10.93
CA GLU A 16 -11.98 -10.36 11.70
C GLU A 16 -12.45 -11.51 10.80
N ALA A 17 -13.42 -11.25 9.92
CA ALA A 17 -13.89 -12.26 8.97
C ALA A 17 -12.76 -12.76 8.04
N TYR A 18 -11.86 -11.87 7.61
CA TYR A 18 -10.66 -12.24 6.85
C TYR A 18 -9.71 -13.11 7.68
N ALA A 19 -9.48 -12.78 8.93
CA ALA A 19 -8.63 -13.55 9.83
C ALA A 19 -9.17 -14.99 10.04
N GLU A 20 -10.49 -15.14 10.24
CA GLU A 20 -11.14 -16.45 10.33
C GLU A 20 -11.08 -17.23 9.00
N TYR A 21 -11.24 -16.54 7.87
CA TYR A 21 -11.06 -17.16 6.55
C TYR A 21 -9.62 -17.68 6.37
N ALA A 22 -8.62 -16.88 6.69
CA ALA A 22 -7.21 -17.26 6.61
C ALA A 22 -6.92 -18.47 7.51
N LYS A 23 -7.40 -18.45 8.76
CA LYS A 23 -7.31 -19.58 9.69
C LYS A 23 -7.88 -20.86 9.08
N LYS A 24 -9.07 -20.75 8.47
CA LYS A 24 -9.71 -21.91 7.84
C LYS A 24 -8.90 -22.47 6.66
N CYS A 25 -8.29 -21.59 5.86
CA CYS A 25 -7.37 -22.00 4.80
C CYS A 25 -6.15 -22.75 5.37
N PHE A 26 -5.55 -22.25 6.44
CA PHE A 26 -4.40 -22.90 7.08
C PHE A 26 -4.76 -24.26 7.69
N GLU A 27 -5.94 -24.39 8.29
CA GLU A 27 -6.45 -25.68 8.80
C GLU A 27 -6.63 -26.71 7.68
N LEU A 28 -7.18 -26.31 6.54
CA LEU A 28 -7.54 -27.23 5.47
C LEU A 28 -6.38 -27.60 4.55
N PHE A 29 -5.40 -26.70 4.39
CA PHE A 29 -4.36 -26.83 3.37
C PHE A 29 -2.93 -26.73 3.90
N GLY A 30 -2.74 -26.41 5.18
CA GLY A 30 -1.41 -26.20 5.78
C GLY A 30 -0.49 -27.42 5.75
N ASP A 31 -1.04 -28.63 5.63
CA ASP A 31 -0.29 -29.89 5.48
C ASP A 31 0.42 -29.99 4.11
N ARG A 32 -0.08 -29.32 3.08
CA ARG A 32 0.38 -29.45 1.68
C ARG A 32 0.83 -28.16 1.04
N VAL A 33 0.36 -26.97 1.50
CA VAL A 33 0.80 -25.66 1.03
C VAL A 33 1.95 -25.16 1.89
N LYS A 34 3.10 -24.85 1.28
CA LYS A 34 4.31 -24.41 1.98
C LYS A 34 4.57 -22.92 1.93
N TYR A 35 4.04 -22.24 0.92
CA TYR A 35 4.24 -20.80 0.71
C TYR A 35 2.89 -20.10 0.69
N TRP A 36 2.68 -19.17 1.61
CA TRP A 36 1.44 -18.45 1.80
C TRP A 36 1.64 -16.95 1.59
N PHE A 37 0.74 -16.34 0.88
CA PHE A 37 0.69 -14.89 0.77
C PHE A 37 -0.70 -14.41 1.21
N THR A 38 -0.72 -13.48 2.15
CA THR A 38 -1.98 -12.97 2.73
C THR A 38 -2.76 -12.11 1.76
N PHE A 39 -2.09 -11.17 1.11
CA PHE A 39 -2.67 -10.28 0.11
C PHE A 39 -1.78 -10.21 -1.12
N ASN A 40 -2.37 -9.91 -2.26
CA ASN A 40 -1.72 -9.44 -3.46
C ASN A 40 -2.11 -7.98 -3.70
N GLU A 41 -1.12 -7.10 -3.82
CA GLU A 41 -1.28 -5.67 -4.08
C GLU A 41 -2.26 -4.97 -3.12
N PRO A 42 -2.01 -5.01 -1.81
CA PRO A 42 -2.94 -4.50 -0.79
C PRO A 42 -3.21 -2.99 -0.87
N MET A 43 -2.35 -2.22 -1.56
CA MET A 43 -2.58 -0.80 -1.84
C MET A 43 -3.72 -0.57 -2.84
N ILE A 44 -3.90 -1.48 -3.81
CA ILE A 44 -4.86 -1.30 -4.92
C ILE A 44 -6.31 -1.11 -4.46
N PRO A 45 -6.86 -1.88 -3.50
CA PRO A 45 -8.20 -1.63 -2.98
C PRO A 45 -8.37 -0.21 -2.41
N ALA A 46 -7.38 0.31 -1.69
CA ALA A 46 -7.42 1.66 -1.13
C ALA A 46 -7.24 2.73 -2.23
N GLU A 47 -6.22 2.61 -3.05
CA GLU A 47 -5.92 3.58 -4.12
C GLU A 47 -7.03 3.62 -5.17
N ALA A 48 -7.36 2.48 -5.77
CA ALA A 48 -8.29 2.45 -6.89
C ALA A 48 -9.76 2.56 -6.47
N GLY A 49 -10.11 2.14 -5.25
CA GLY A 49 -11.50 2.13 -4.76
C GLY A 49 -11.88 3.38 -3.99
N TYR A 50 -10.93 4.00 -3.27
CA TYR A 50 -11.23 5.09 -2.33
C TYR A 50 -10.44 6.37 -2.60
N LEU A 51 -9.48 6.36 -3.51
CA LEU A 51 -8.69 7.54 -3.85
C LEU A 51 -8.90 8.01 -5.29
N HIS A 52 -9.07 7.10 -6.25
CA HIS A 52 -9.10 7.38 -7.68
C HIS A 52 -10.35 6.88 -8.42
N ASP A 53 -11.42 6.51 -7.76
CA ASP A 53 -12.71 6.06 -8.30
C ASP A 53 -12.64 5.06 -9.49
N ARG A 54 -11.56 4.26 -9.55
CA ARG A 54 -11.33 3.30 -10.65
C ARG A 54 -11.94 1.93 -10.39
N HIS A 55 -12.09 1.57 -9.12
CA HIS A 55 -12.69 0.32 -8.66
C HIS A 55 -13.86 0.61 -7.72
N TYR A 56 -14.77 -0.35 -7.60
CA TYR A 56 -15.81 -0.27 -6.59
C TYR A 56 -15.17 -0.13 -5.18
N PRO A 57 -15.66 0.75 -4.30
CA PRO A 57 -16.93 1.47 -4.32
C PRO A 57 -16.93 2.85 -5.03
N TYR A 58 -15.92 3.21 -5.80
CA TYR A 58 -15.84 4.46 -6.57
C TYR A 58 -15.90 5.72 -5.68
N VAL A 59 -15.21 5.68 -4.56
CA VAL A 59 -15.14 6.80 -3.61
C VAL A 59 -13.87 7.61 -3.88
N VAL A 60 -13.94 8.92 -3.64
CA VAL A 60 -12.75 9.80 -3.64
C VAL A 60 -12.69 10.48 -2.28
N ASP A 61 -11.95 9.85 -1.35
CA ASP A 61 -11.78 10.30 0.03
C ASP A 61 -10.50 9.68 0.60
N PHE A 62 -9.48 10.50 0.79
CA PHE A 62 -8.19 10.03 1.29
C PHE A 62 -8.28 9.40 2.68
N LYS A 63 -9.08 10.00 3.60
CA LYS A 63 -9.19 9.48 4.96
C LYS A 63 -9.79 8.08 4.99
N ARG A 64 -10.77 7.82 4.13
CA ARG A 64 -11.35 6.49 3.95
C ARG A 64 -10.35 5.53 3.30
N ALA A 65 -9.60 5.99 2.28
CA ALA A 65 -8.52 5.21 1.67
C ALA A 65 -7.46 4.80 2.71
N ALA A 66 -7.01 5.74 3.55
CA ALA A 66 -6.06 5.48 4.62
C ALA A 66 -6.61 4.49 5.66
N LYS A 67 -7.91 4.58 6.03
CA LYS A 67 -8.57 3.62 6.92
C LYS A 67 -8.61 2.21 6.30
N VAL A 68 -8.96 2.11 5.02
CA VAL A 68 -8.97 0.82 4.30
C VAL A 68 -7.59 0.20 4.27
N LEU A 69 -6.55 0.98 3.94
CA LEU A 69 -5.18 0.49 3.91
C LEU A 69 -4.71 0.01 5.28
N HIS A 70 -4.95 0.82 6.34
CA HIS A 70 -4.63 0.44 7.71
C HIS A 70 -5.31 -0.87 8.10
N ASN A 71 -6.61 -1.02 7.84
CA ASN A 71 -7.35 -2.23 8.15
C ASN A 71 -6.88 -3.47 7.36
N ILE A 72 -6.42 -3.29 6.12
CA ILE A 72 -5.80 -4.37 5.34
C ILE A 72 -4.47 -4.79 5.98
N ILE A 73 -3.65 -3.84 6.44
CA ILE A 73 -2.40 -4.13 7.17
C ILE A 73 -2.72 -4.92 8.45
N ILE A 74 -3.74 -4.52 9.22
CA ILE A 74 -4.17 -5.26 10.41
C ILE A 74 -4.67 -6.66 10.08
N ALA A 75 -5.43 -6.82 8.99
CA ALA A 75 -5.89 -8.13 8.53
C ALA A 75 -4.71 -9.04 8.15
N HIS A 76 -3.70 -8.49 7.47
CA HIS A 76 -2.43 -9.17 7.19
C HIS A 76 -1.75 -9.64 8.49
N CYS A 77 -1.56 -8.74 9.43
CA CYS A 77 -0.89 -9.03 10.70
C CYS A 77 -1.63 -10.11 11.50
N LYS A 78 -2.97 -10.06 11.57
CA LYS A 78 -3.78 -11.10 12.21
C LYS A 78 -3.61 -12.46 11.54
N ALA A 79 -3.63 -12.52 10.21
CA ALA A 79 -3.41 -13.76 9.47
C ALA A 79 -2.01 -14.34 9.73
N VAL A 80 -0.97 -13.51 9.73
CA VAL A 80 0.41 -13.94 10.06
C VAL A 80 0.47 -14.48 11.50
N LYS A 81 -0.13 -13.77 12.46
CA LYS A 81 -0.16 -14.22 13.88
C LYS A 81 -0.86 -15.57 14.03
N ILE A 82 -2.00 -15.78 13.35
CA ILE A 82 -2.71 -17.07 13.33
C ILE A 82 -1.82 -18.15 12.73
N TYR A 83 -1.20 -17.90 11.58
CA TYR A 83 -0.29 -18.84 10.93
C TYR A 83 0.85 -19.27 11.85
N ARG A 84 1.50 -18.30 12.53
CA ARG A 84 2.59 -18.57 13.48
C ARG A 84 2.12 -19.45 14.67
N ASN A 85 0.93 -19.19 15.19
CA ASN A 85 0.37 -19.97 16.30
C ASN A 85 0.02 -21.41 15.89
N MET A 86 -0.45 -21.62 14.67
CA MET A 86 -0.82 -22.94 14.15
C MET A 86 0.40 -23.78 13.74
N LYS A 87 1.54 -23.15 13.39
CA LYS A 87 2.81 -23.82 13.01
C LYS A 87 2.66 -24.85 11.89
N PRO A 88 2.07 -24.55 10.74
CA PRO A 88 1.83 -25.52 9.68
C PRO A 88 3.11 -25.96 8.94
N GLY A 89 4.27 -25.40 9.27
CA GLY A 89 5.58 -25.84 8.76
C GLY A 89 5.91 -25.33 7.36
N GLY A 90 5.59 -24.10 7.08
CA GLY A 90 5.93 -23.41 5.82
C GLY A 90 6.34 -21.96 6.08
N GLN A 91 6.16 -21.12 5.08
CA GLN A 91 6.51 -19.69 5.11
C GLN A 91 5.29 -18.84 4.74
N ILE A 92 5.20 -17.64 5.34
CA ILE A 92 4.10 -16.71 5.11
C ILE A 92 4.64 -15.31 4.81
N GLY A 93 3.99 -14.62 3.86
CA GLY A 93 4.34 -13.29 3.45
C GLY A 93 3.19 -12.52 2.82
N ILE A 94 3.54 -11.55 2.00
CA ILE A 94 2.63 -10.68 1.28
C ILE A 94 3.21 -10.37 -0.10
N ILE A 95 2.37 -10.02 -1.09
CA ILE A 95 2.81 -9.58 -2.40
C ILE A 95 2.48 -8.10 -2.55
N MET A 96 3.51 -7.27 -2.74
CA MET A 96 3.38 -5.83 -2.92
C MET A 96 3.44 -5.44 -4.40
N ASP A 97 2.67 -4.43 -4.79
CA ASP A 97 2.90 -3.68 -6.02
C ASP A 97 3.92 -2.57 -5.70
N VAL A 98 5.16 -2.77 -6.11
CA VAL A 98 6.24 -1.82 -5.82
C VAL A 98 6.54 -0.99 -7.07
N ILE A 99 6.30 0.31 -6.96
CA ILE A 99 6.48 1.27 -8.04
C ILE A 99 7.59 2.25 -7.64
N PRO A 100 8.86 2.03 -8.08
CA PRO A 100 9.94 2.94 -7.73
C PRO A 100 9.68 4.34 -8.30
N VAL A 101 9.96 5.35 -7.50
CA VAL A 101 9.66 6.75 -7.83
C VAL A 101 10.94 7.46 -8.30
N TYR A 102 10.83 8.17 -9.41
CA TYR A 102 11.95 8.93 -9.99
C TYR A 102 11.58 10.40 -10.16
N PRO A 103 12.41 11.34 -9.67
CA PRO A 103 12.22 12.75 -9.93
C PRO A 103 12.50 13.09 -11.40
N ARG A 104 11.92 14.18 -11.89
CA ARG A 104 12.22 14.71 -13.24
C ARG A 104 13.69 15.11 -13.39
N SER A 105 14.30 15.61 -12.33
CA SER A 105 15.69 16.08 -12.32
C SER A 105 16.28 16.01 -10.90
N GLU A 106 17.57 16.36 -10.78
CA GLU A 106 18.25 16.49 -9.48
C GLU A 106 17.93 17.82 -8.75
N ASN A 107 17.03 18.63 -9.29
CA ASN A 107 16.55 19.82 -8.59
C ASN A 107 15.93 19.43 -7.25
N PRO A 108 16.30 20.06 -6.13
CA PRO A 108 15.78 19.73 -4.80
C PRO A 108 14.25 19.68 -4.70
N GLU A 109 13.53 20.51 -5.46
CA GLU A 109 12.06 20.49 -5.45
C GLU A 109 11.50 19.27 -6.20
N ASP A 110 12.13 18.81 -7.30
CA ASP A 110 11.75 17.58 -7.98
C ASP A 110 12.07 16.33 -7.10
N VAL A 111 13.19 16.37 -6.36
CA VAL A 111 13.57 15.30 -5.41
C VAL A 111 12.55 15.23 -4.28
N LYS A 112 12.17 16.34 -3.64
CA LYS A 112 11.12 16.39 -2.61
C LYS A 112 9.77 15.88 -3.13
N ALA A 113 9.42 16.18 -4.38
CA ALA A 113 8.21 15.66 -5.01
C ALA A 113 8.26 14.14 -5.14
N ALA A 114 9.42 13.58 -5.47
CA ALA A 114 9.61 12.13 -5.54
C ALA A 114 9.56 11.47 -4.15
N GLU A 115 10.19 12.07 -3.15
CA GLU A 115 10.12 11.62 -1.75
C GLU A 115 8.68 11.60 -1.24
N ALA A 116 7.89 12.63 -1.54
CA ALA A 116 6.48 12.69 -1.18
C ALA A 116 5.67 11.59 -1.89
N ALA A 117 5.87 11.38 -3.19
CA ALA A 117 5.17 10.34 -3.92
C ALA A 117 5.52 8.93 -3.40
N ASP A 118 6.79 8.68 -3.08
CA ASP A 118 7.25 7.44 -2.47
C ASP A 118 6.63 7.23 -1.09
N LEU A 119 6.60 8.29 -0.26
CA LEU A 119 6.02 8.27 1.06
C LEU A 119 4.55 7.83 1.06
N PHE A 120 3.74 8.38 0.16
CA PHE A 120 2.31 8.09 0.09
C PHE A 120 2.00 6.74 -0.57
N TYR A 121 2.75 6.31 -1.58
CA TYR A 121 2.37 5.18 -2.43
C TYR A 121 3.20 3.92 -2.20
N THR A 122 4.38 4.03 -1.59
CA THR A 122 5.28 2.91 -1.34
C THR A 122 5.54 2.74 0.16
N ARG A 123 6.13 3.74 0.81
CA ARG A 123 6.55 3.65 2.21
C ARG A 123 5.36 3.53 3.17
N SER A 124 4.21 4.11 2.83
CA SER A 124 2.96 4.03 3.63
C SER A 124 2.48 2.61 3.92
N ILE A 125 2.85 1.65 3.09
CA ILE A 125 2.50 0.24 3.26
C ILE A 125 3.74 -0.63 3.50
N ASN A 126 4.85 -0.36 2.81
CA ASN A 126 6.04 -1.19 2.95
C ASN A 126 6.64 -1.10 4.35
N GLU A 127 6.78 0.10 4.92
CA GLU A 127 7.37 0.26 6.25
C GLU A 127 6.56 -0.41 7.37
N PRO A 128 5.24 -0.21 7.51
CA PRO A 128 4.50 -0.93 8.54
C PRO A 128 4.56 -2.45 8.39
N VAL A 129 4.59 -2.98 7.16
CA VAL A 129 4.65 -4.42 6.94
C VAL A 129 6.05 -5.00 7.13
N LEU A 130 7.10 -4.30 6.70
CA LEU A 130 8.48 -4.81 6.72
C LEU A 130 9.25 -4.39 7.97
N LEU A 131 9.07 -3.14 8.42
CA LEU A 131 9.78 -2.56 9.56
C LEU A 131 8.95 -2.61 10.85
N GLY A 132 7.62 -2.64 10.75
CA GLY A 132 6.72 -2.70 11.90
C GLY A 132 6.31 -1.33 12.42
N GLU A 133 6.50 -0.28 11.64
CA GLU A 133 6.13 1.10 12.01
C GLU A 133 5.79 1.94 10.79
N TYR A 134 4.92 2.93 10.95
CA TYR A 134 4.64 3.91 9.90
C TYR A 134 5.74 4.95 9.79
N PRO A 135 6.04 5.46 8.57
CA PRO A 135 6.95 6.60 8.40
C PRO A 135 6.49 7.79 9.23
N GLN A 136 7.37 8.36 10.06
CA GLN A 136 7.03 9.48 10.93
C GLN A 136 6.60 10.71 10.13
N GLU A 137 7.26 10.96 9.01
CA GLU A 137 6.95 12.06 8.09
C GLU A 137 5.52 11.94 7.51
N LEU A 138 5.08 10.73 7.20
CA LEU A 138 3.70 10.48 6.76
C LEU A 138 2.70 10.85 7.85
N ILE A 139 2.94 10.39 9.07
CA ILE A 139 2.04 10.64 10.20
C ILE A 139 1.95 12.15 10.50
N GLU A 140 3.06 12.89 10.39
CA GLU A 140 3.08 14.35 10.57
C GLU A 140 2.22 15.05 9.51
N ILE A 141 2.38 14.71 8.23
CA ILE A 141 1.54 15.25 7.15
C ILE A 141 0.07 14.90 7.39
N LEU A 142 -0.24 13.66 7.71
CA LEU A 142 -1.63 13.23 7.93
C LEU A 142 -2.27 13.95 9.13
N ARG A 143 -1.51 14.28 10.18
CA ARG A 143 -1.99 15.09 11.31
C ARG A 143 -2.26 16.54 10.89
N GLU A 144 -1.34 17.16 10.17
CA GLU A 144 -1.50 18.53 9.66
C GLU A 144 -2.81 18.70 8.88
N TYR A 145 -3.13 17.70 8.02
CA TYR A 145 -4.33 17.76 7.18
C TYR A 145 -5.54 17.03 7.75
N ASN A 146 -5.48 16.57 9.01
CA ASN A 146 -6.56 15.79 9.67
C ASN A 146 -6.96 14.52 8.89
N GLN A 147 -5.98 13.83 8.35
CA GLN A 147 -6.15 12.63 7.52
C GLN A 147 -5.70 11.33 8.20
N VAL A 148 -5.27 11.36 9.45
CA VAL A 148 -4.88 10.15 10.19
C VAL A 148 -6.08 9.20 10.26
N PRO A 149 -5.94 7.92 9.87
CA PRO A 149 -7.00 6.95 10.02
C PRO A 149 -7.27 6.65 11.50
N GLU A 150 -8.42 6.06 11.78
CA GLU A 150 -8.73 5.52 13.09
C GLU A 150 -7.82 4.32 13.40
N ILE A 151 -7.03 4.43 14.46
CA ILE A 151 -6.12 3.38 14.95
C ILE A 151 -6.69 2.90 16.29
N GLU A 152 -6.99 1.62 16.39
CA GLU A 152 -7.50 1.02 17.61
C GLU A 152 -6.37 0.62 18.55
N GLU A 153 -6.71 0.45 19.84
CA GLU A 153 -5.75 -0.02 20.83
C GLU A 153 -5.15 -1.37 20.46
N GLY A 154 -3.83 -1.47 20.49
CA GLY A 154 -3.07 -2.68 20.12
C GLY A 154 -2.73 -2.84 18.64
N ASP A 155 -3.26 -2.00 17.74
CA ASP A 155 -2.96 -2.09 16.30
C ASP A 155 -1.47 -1.91 16.02
N LEU A 156 -0.86 -0.86 16.60
CA LEU A 156 0.55 -0.56 16.37
C LEU A 156 1.47 -1.62 16.97
N ASP A 157 1.09 -2.18 18.11
CA ASP A 157 1.84 -3.30 18.72
C ASP A 157 1.76 -4.53 17.84
N LEU A 158 0.57 -4.84 17.30
CA LEU A 158 0.39 -5.96 16.37
C LEU A 158 1.24 -5.80 15.11
N ILE A 159 1.28 -4.60 14.52
CA ILE A 159 2.12 -4.28 13.35
C ILE A 159 3.59 -4.51 13.70
N LYS A 160 4.06 -3.96 14.83
CA LYS A 160 5.46 -4.06 15.28
C LYS A 160 5.91 -5.50 15.54
N GLU A 161 5.03 -6.33 16.10
CA GLU A 161 5.31 -7.72 16.40
C GLU A 161 5.28 -8.64 15.16
N THR A 162 4.59 -8.22 14.10
CA THR A 162 4.41 -9.06 12.92
C THR A 162 5.70 -9.14 12.11
N LYS A 163 6.13 -10.36 11.79
CA LYS A 163 7.29 -10.63 10.93
C LYS A 163 6.91 -11.63 9.85
N ILE A 164 7.24 -11.30 8.62
CA ILE A 164 7.02 -12.15 7.45
C ILE A 164 8.28 -12.91 7.07
N ASP A 165 8.14 -14.01 6.32
CA ASP A 165 9.25 -14.81 5.80
C ASP A 165 9.52 -14.50 4.33
N LEU A 166 8.50 -14.03 3.60
CA LEU A 166 8.51 -13.88 2.14
C LEU A 166 7.94 -12.52 1.76
N LEU A 167 8.60 -11.86 0.82
CA LEU A 167 8.07 -10.71 0.11
C LEU A 167 7.94 -11.05 -1.37
N GLY A 168 6.71 -11.06 -1.89
CA GLY A 168 6.46 -11.08 -3.32
C GLY A 168 6.45 -9.66 -3.88
N ILE A 169 6.97 -9.47 -5.07
CA ILE A 169 7.02 -8.17 -5.74
C ILE A 169 6.37 -8.27 -7.10
N ASN A 170 5.35 -7.45 -7.32
CA ASN A 170 4.82 -7.13 -8.63
C ASN A 170 5.44 -5.80 -9.07
N TYR A 171 6.06 -5.80 -10.25
CA TYR A 171 6.63 -4.59 -10.84
C TYR A 171 6.16 -4.44 -12.28
N TYR A 172 5.62 -3.29 -12.63
CA TYR A 172 5.07 -3.02 -13.96
C TYR A 172 5.71 -1.82 -14.64
N LYS A 173 6.01 -0.77 -13.90
CA LYS A 173 6.46 0.53 -14.43
C LYS A 173 7.08 1.39 -13.34
N PRO A 174 7.91 2.38 -13.70
CA PRO A 174 8.31 3.43 -12.76
C PRO A 174 7.16 4.43 -12.54
N ARG A 175 7.22 5.17 -11.44
CA ARG A 175 6.45 6.41 -11.22
C ARG A 175 7.40 7.58 -11.40
N ARG A 176 7.16 8.41 -12.40
CA ARG A 176 7.95 9.62 -12.61
C ARG A 176 7.16 10.83 -12.19
N VAL A 177 7.80 11.69 -11.41
CA VAL A 177 7.16 12.88 -10.83
C VAL A 177 8.05 14.11 -10.98
N LYS A 178 7.45 15.27 -10.80
CA LYS A 178 8.09 16.58 -10.75
C LYS A 178 7.47 17.43 -9.66
N ALA A 179 8.15 18.47 -9.27
CA ALA A 179 7.61 19.50 -8.37
C ALA A 179 6.32 20.11 -8.95
N LYS A 180 5.45 20.55 -8.04
CA LYS A 180 4.24 21.31 -8.41
C LYS A 180 4.66 22.60 -9.10
N GLU A 181 4.08 22.86 -10.26
CA GLU A 181 4.32 24.10 -11.03
C GLU A 181 3.28 25.19 -10.73
N TYR A 182 2.20 24.84 -10.01
CA TYR A 182 1.10 25.73 -9.66
C TYR A 182 0.73 25.60 -8.19
N GLU A 183 0.21 26.68 -7.61
CA GLU A 183 -0.34 26.64 -6.26
C GLU A 183 -1.53 25.68 -6.16
N ILE A 184 -1.56 24.95 -5.07
CA ILE A 184 -2.60 23.96 -4.79
C ILE A 184 -3.81 24.66 -4.18
N ASN A 185 -5.01 24.35 -4.66
CA ASN A 185 -6.24 24.72 -3.98
C ASN A 185 -6.47 23.80 -2.76
N LYS A 186 -5.97 24.21 -1.60
CA LYS A 186 -6.12 23.47 -0.34
C LYS A 186 -7.55 23.40 0.20
N ASN A 187 -8.54 24.02 -0.48
CA ASN A 187 -9.97 23.88 -0.13
C ASN A 187 -10.61 22.66 -0.79
N GLY A 188 -9.89 21.91 -1.62
CA GLY A 188 -10.33 20.67 -2.25
C GLY A 188 -10.19 19.45 -1.34
N ILE A 189 -10.54 18.30 -1.89
CA ILE A 189 -10.30 16.99 -1.25
C ILE A 189 -8.79 16.79 -1.14
N PHE A 190 -8.31 16.41 0.05
CA PHE A 190 -6.89 16.10 0.25
C PHE A 190 -6.48 14.90 -0.63
N MET A 191 -5.35 15.07 -1.35
CA MET A 191 -4.81 14.05 -2.24
C MET A 191 -3.27 14.05 -2.16
N PRO A 192 -2.61 12.90 -2.33
CA PRO A 192 -1.15 12.83 -2.42
C PRO A 192 -0.57 13.74 -3.51
N GLU A 193 -1.29 13.91 -4.60
CA GLU A 193 -0.93 14.79 -5.73
C GLU A 193 -0.90 16.28 -5.38
N TRP A 194 -1.20 16.65 -4.13
CA TRP A 194 -0.91 18.00 -3.64
C TRP A 194 0.58 18.28 -3.53
N PHE A 195 1.41 17.24 -3.42
CA PHE A 195 2.84 17.35 -3.17
C PHE A 195 3.70 17.17 -4.43
N PHE A 196 3.13 16.66 -5.53
CA PHE A 196 3.84 16.38 -6.76
C PHE A 196 2.91 16.40 -7.98
N ASP A 197 3.47 16.56 -9.17
CA ASP A 197 2.81 16.30 -10.45
C ASP A 197 3.42 15.06 -11.12
N SER A 198 2.62 14.34 -11.90
CA SER A 198 3.14 13.28 -12.77
C SER A 198 4.04 13.88 -13.84
N TYR A 199 5.11 13.15 -14.18
CA TYR A 199 6.05 13.55 -15.22
C TYR A 199 6.15 12.48 -16.31
N GLU A 200 6.03 12.90 -17.53
CA GLU A 200 6.25 12.05 -18.69
C GLU A 200 7.65 12.28 -19.27
N MET A 201 8.56 11.34 -19.01
CA MET A 201 9.94 11.46 -19.51
C MET A 201 9.97 11.41 -21.04
N PRO A 202 10.55 12.40 -21.74
CA PRO A 202 10.71 12.36 -23.19
C PRO A 202 11.52 11.15 -23.64
N GLY A 203 11.08 10.49 -24.70
CA GLY A 203 11.79 9.35 -25.28
C GLY A 203 11.65 8.04 -24.52
N ARG A 204 10.84 7.98 -23.45
CA ARG A 204 10.58 6.73 -22.71
C ARG A 204 10.04 5.63 -23.64
N ARG A 205 10.46 4.40 -23.41
CA ARG A 205 9.95 3.24 -24.13
C ARG A 205 8.58 2.83 -23.56
N MET A 206 7.58 2.69 -24.43
CA MET A 206 6.21 2.41 -24.02
C MET A 206 5.73 1.02 -24.42
N ASN A 207 5.08 0.33 -23.50
CA ASN A 207 4.19 -0.79 -23.81
C ASN A 207 2.88 -0.20 -24.36
N ARG A 208 2.71 -0.28 -25.69
CA ARG A 208 1.57 0.35 -26.38
C ARG A 208 0.22 -0.25 -26.00
N SER A 209 0.15 -1.52 -25.65
CA SER A 209 -1.11 -2.19 -25.29
C SER A 209 -1.62 -1.80 -23.92
N ARG A 210 -0.74 -1.46 -22.98
CA ARG A 210 -1.09 -1.09 -21.60
C ARG A 210 -0.91 0.40 -21.29
N GLY A 211 -0.27 1.16 -22.19
CA GLY A 211 0.01 2.58 -21.95
C GLY A 211 0.98 2.86 -20.81
N ILE A 212 1.86 1.90 -20.48
CA ILE A 212 2.84 2.02 -19.39
C ILE A 212 4.26 2.06 -19.93
N GLU A 213 5.14 2.74 -19.19
CA GLU A 213 6.58 2.77 -19.49
C GLU A 213 7.21 1.40 -19.26
N ILE A 214 8.10 1.00 -20.17
CA ILE A 214 8.97 -0.18 -20.03
C ILE A 214 10.29 0.30 -19.47
N TYR A 215 10.58 -0.07 -18.21
CA TYR A 215 11.79 0.32 -17.51
C TYR A 215 12.31 -0.85 -16.65
N PRO A 216 13.04 -1.81 -17.24
CA PRO A 216 13.48 -3.02 -16.54
C PRO A 216 14.42 -2.73 -15.35
N GLU A 217 15.18 -1.65 -15.42
CA GLU A 217 16.11 -1.20 -14.36
C GLU A 217 15.39 -0.97 -13.02
N GLY A 218 14.11 -0.62 -13.05
CA GLY A 218 13.32 -0.42 -11.85
C GLY A 218 13.25 -1.65 -10.93
N ILE A 219 13.35 -2.88 -11.46
CA ILE A 219 13.38 -4.08 -10.61
C ILE A 219 14.69 -4.18 -9.81
N TYR A 220 15.80 -3.70 -10.39
CA TYR A 220 17.08 -3.64 -9.69
C TYR A 220 17.02 -2.59 -8.56
N ASP A 221 16.45 -1.41 -8.84
CA ASP A 221 16.33 -0.35 -7.83
C ASP A 221 15.45 -0.81 -6.67
N ILE A 222 14.32 -1.51 -6.95
CA ILE A 222 13.46 -2.11 -5.92
C ILE A 222 14.23 -3.10 -5.03
N ALA A 223 15.16 -3.87 -5.60
CA ALA A 223 15.91 -4.86 -4.84
C ALA A 223 16.97 -4.21 -3.92
N LEU A 224 17.26 -2.92 -4.10
CA LEU A 224 18.18 -2.13 -3.26
C LEU A 224 17.48 -1.27 -2.21
N MET A 225 16.14 -1.13 -2.29
CA MET A 225 15.30 -0.45 -1.29
C MET A 225 15.19 -1.26 0.00
#